data_a629da2368f9b2e075f26fc0aa149c01
#
_entry.id   a629da2368f9b2e075f26fc0aa149c01
#
_cell.length_a   1.000
_cell.length_b   1.000
_cell.length_c   1.000
_cell.angle_alpha   90.00
_cell.angle_beta   90.00
_cell.angle_gamma   90.00
#
_symmetry.space_group_name_H-M   'P 1'
#
loop_
_entity.id
_entity.type
_entity.pdbx_description
1 polymer ?
#
loop_
_entity_poly.entity_id
_entity_poly.type
_entity_poly.pdbx_seq_one_letter_code
_entity_poly.pdbx_strand_id
1 'polypeptide(L)'
;ITFDGSENMQPDMLWFKARDAAYDHAIYDSARGVQKDIRPNASTAQTTHTTAVSSFNADGFSISAQESRINENGTSYVVWGWNTQGGAGSSNEAGTINSTTTSVGQTQGISISTYTGTNSAATIGHGLGAVPKIVIVKRTNGAAGWYMHHQNLTSANYHIILNTTAAQGTGTYQWNDTLPTSTVFSVGTGSDTNGSSDTYVAYCFA
;
A
#
# COMPACT_ATOMS: atom_id res chain seq x y z
N ILE A 1 -18.92 -8.26 7.20
CA ILE A 1 -18.59 -9.38 6.30
C ILE A 1 -17.65 -10.30 7.05
N THR A 2 -18.05 -11.56 7.19
CA THR A 2 -17.23 -12.63 7.76
C THR A 2 -16.77 -13.52 6.62
N PHE A 3 -15.51 -13.96 6.66
CA PHE A 3 -15.00 -14.91 5.67
C PHE A 3 -15.53 -16.31 5.96
N ASP A 4 -15.67 -17.15 4.95
CA ASP A 4 -16.20 -18.50 5.04
C ASP A 4 -15.10 -19.59 4.91
N GLY A 5 -13.86 -19.20 5.10
CA GLY A 5 -12.71 -20.10 5.12
C GLY A 5 -12.70 -21.01 6.35
N SER A 6 -11.87 -22.05 6.32
CA SER A 6 -11.68 -22.98 7.44
C SER A 6 -10.90 -22.37 8.61
N GLU A 7 -10.17 -21.29 8.35
CA GLU A 7 -9.34 -20.59 9.34
C GLU A 7 -9.73 -19.11 9.38
N ASN A 8 -9.80 -18.57 10.59
CA ASN A 8 -10.05 -17.13 10.76
C ASN A 8 -8.91 -16.30 10.20
N MET A 9 -9.24 -15.26 9.47
CA MET A 9 -8.28 -14.33 8.90
C MET A 9 -8.70 -12.89 9.15
N GLN A 10 -7.93 -12.16 9.97
CA GLN A 10 -8.03 -10.71 10.00
C GLN A 10 -7.39 -10.15 8.73
N PRO A 11 -8.12 -9.45 7.87
CA PRO A 11 -7.49 -8.76 6.76
C PRO A 11 -6.77 -7.51 7.26
N ASP A 12 -5.54 -7.30 6.81
CA ASP A 12 -4.77 -6.07 7.07
C ASP A 12 -4.70 -5.16 5.85
N MET A 13 -5.04 -5.67 4.67
CA MET A 13 -5.27 -4.92 3.45
C MET A 13 -6.50 -5.48 2.73
N LEU A 14 -7.37 -4.59 2.29
CA LEU A 14 -8.56 -4.90 1.49
C LEU A 14 -8.53 -4.07 0.20
N TRP A 15 -8.69 -4.75 -0.93
CA TRP A 15 -8.79 -4.12 -2.25
C TRP A 15 -10.15 -4.45 -2.85
N PHE A 16 -10.98 -3.42 -3.05
CA PHE A 16 -12.34 -3.53 -3.58
C PHE A 16 -12.43 -3.14 -5.04
N LYS A 17 -13.32 -3.81 -5.77
CA LYS A 17 -13.77 -3.42 -7.10
C LYS A 17 -15.21 -3.82 -7.35
N ALA A 18 -16.04 -2.87 -7.78
CA ALA A 18 -17.36 -3.14 -8.34
C ALA A 18 -17.22 -3.92 -9.66
N ARG A 19 -18.01 -5.00 -9.82
CA ARG A 19 -17.94 -5.88 -11.01
C ARG A 19 -18.86 -5.44 -12.13
N ASP A 20 -19.95 -4.79 -11.78
CA ASP A 20 -21.07 -4.40 -12.69
C ASP A 20 -21.30 -2.89 -12.76
N ALA A 21 -20.42 -2.09 -12.15
CA ALA A 21 -20.46 -0.63 -12.19
C ALA A 21 -19.06 -0.03 -12.41
N ALA A 22 -19.03 1.14 -13.04
CA ALA A 22 -17.80 1.87 -13.39
C ALA A 22 -17.27 2.72 -12.21
N TYR A 23 -17.28 2.15 -10.99
CA TYR A 23 -16.70 2.80 -9.83
C TYR A 23 -15.19 2.55 -9.75
N ASP A 24 -14.46 3.53 -9.21
CA ASP A 24 -13.03 3.38 -8.92
C ASP A 24 -12.77 2.17 -8.01
N HIS A 25 -11.55 1.67 -8.06
CA HIS A 25 -11.06 0.75 -7.03
C HIS A 25 -10.91 1.48 -5.70
N ALA A 26 -10.91 0.73 -4.59
CA ALA A 26 -10.61 1.27 -3.26
C ALA A 26 -9.70 0.32 -2.49
N ILE A 27 -8.66 0.87 -1.85
CA ILE A 27 -7.78 0.14 -0.94
C ILE A 27 -7.89 0.74 0.46
N TYR A 28 -8.08 -0.14 1.44
CA TYR A 28 -8.02 0.14 2.88
C TYR A 28 -7.00 -0.78 3.51
N ASP A 29 -6.24 -0.29 4.49
CA ASP A 29 -5.31 -1.12 5.24
C ASP A 29 -5.21 -0.71 6.71
N SER A 30 -4.76 -1.67 7.54
CA SER A 30 -4.67 -1.52 8.99
C SER A 30 -3.57 -0.53 9.41
N ALA A 31 -2.50 -0.38 8.63
CA ALA A 31 -1.38 0.51 8.94
C ALA A 31 -1.76 2.00 8.82
N ARG A 32 -2.61 2.36 7.86
CA ARG A 32 -3.18 3.71 7.73
C ARG A 32 -4.41 3.93 8.61
N GLY A 33 -5.03 2.84 9.05
CA GLY A 33 -6.25 2.83 9.83
C GLY A 33 -7.53 2.78 9.00
N VAL A 34 -8.64 2.56 9.71
CA VAL A 34 -9.98 2.46 9.09
C VAL A 34 -10.39 3.74 8.39
N GLN A 35 -11.33 3.64 7.44
CA GLN A 35 -11.91 4.77 6.72
C GLN A 35 -10.92 5.53 5.80
N LYS A 36 -9.68 5.09 5.70
CA LYS A 36 -8.64 5.72 4.87
C LYS A 36 -8.61 5.09 3.49
N ASP A 37 -9.28 5.75 2.53
CA ASP A 37 -9.40 5.31 1.15
C ASP A 37 -8.26 5.82 0.27
N ILE A 38 -7.65 4.96 -0.51
CA ILE A 38 -6.81 5.33 -1.66
C ILE A 38 -7.19 4.50 -2.88
N ARG A 39 -7.02 5.08 -4.07
CA ARG A 39 -7.50 4.51 -5.33
C ARG A 39 -6.33 4.09 -6.22
N PRO A 40 -6.11 2.79 -6.44
CA PRO A 40 -4.96 2.32 -7.23
C PRO A 40 -5.07 2.61 -8.73
N ASN A 41 -6.24 3.02 -9.21
CA ASN A 41 -6.48 3.45 -10.59
C ASN A 41 -6.48 4.98 -10.77
N ALA A 42 -6.15 5.76 -9.73
CA ALA A 42 -6.14 7.21 -9.75
C ALA A 42 -4.92 7.81 -9.04
N SER A 43 -4.56 9.04 -9.40
CA SER A 43 -3.47 9.77 -8.75
C SER A 43 -3.91 10.54 -7.49
N THR A 44 -5.19 10.55 -7.16
CA THR A 44 -5.74 11.32 -6.03
C THR A 44 -5.07 11.00 -4.70
N ALA A 45 -5.05 11.99 -3.81
CA ALA A 45 -4.63 11.80 -2.41
C ALA A 45 -5.56 10.83 -1.66
N GLN A 46 -5.11 10.34 -0.52
CA GLN A 46 -5.96 9.63 0.43
C GLN A 46 -7.14 10.49 0.87
N THR A 47 -8.30 9.88 0.97
CA THR A 47 -9.50 10.51 1.53
C THR A 47 -9.99 9.73 2.76
N THR A 48 -10.74 10.42 3.63
CA THR A 48 -11.39 9.77 4.78
C THR A 48 -12.87 9.65 4.50
N HIS A 49 -13.40 8.43 4.55
CA HIS A 49 -14.81 8.12 4.33
C HIS A 49 -15.40 7.43 5.56
N THR A 50 -16.20 8.15 6.33
CA THR A 50 -16.83 7.62 7.55
C THR A 50 -17.84 6.50 7.29
N THR A 51 -18.31 6.38 6.06
CA THR A 51 -19.23 5.32 5.59
C THR A 51 -18.51 4.08 5.03
N ALA A 52 -17.18 4.06 5.06
CA ALA A 52 -16.36 2.99 4.48
C ALA A 52 -16.04 1.86 5.48
N VAL A 53 -14.91 1.18 5.28
CA VAL A 53 -14.42 0.13 6.19
C VAL A 53 -14.26 0.71 7.59
N SER A 54 -15.01 0.20 8.55
CA SER A 54 -15.05 0.69 9.94
C SER A 54 -14.25 -0.17 10.90
N SER A 55 -13.97 -1.42 10.56
CA SER A 55 -13.09 -2.28 11.35
C SER A 55 -12.51 -3.42 10.51
N PHE A 56 -11.30 -3.83 10.86
CA PHE A 56 -10.68 -5.09 10.48
C PHE A 56 -10.93 -6.06 11.62
N ASN A 57 -11.73 -7.11 11.39
CA ASN A 57 -12.16 -8.05 12.41
C ASN A 57 -11.23 -9.27 12.43
N ALA A 58 -11.26 -10.04 13.51
CA ALA A 58 -10.48 -11.28 13.62
C ALA A 58 -10.77 -12.28 12.48
N ASP A 59 -11.96 -12.15 11.86
CA ASP A 59 -12.39 -12.94 10.71
C ASP A 59 -13.26 -12.07 9.80
N GLY A 60 -12.62 -11.29 8.92
CA GLY A 60 -13.30 -10.40 7.99
C GLY A 60 -13.22 -8.92 8.34
N PHE A 61 -14.26 -8.16 7.98
CA PHE A 61 -14.28 -6.69 8.14
C PHE A 61 -15.72 -6.16 8.24
N SER A 62 -15.86 -4.93 8.76
CA SER A 62 -17.13 -4.21 8.81
C SER A 62 -17.11 -2.96 7.93
N ILE A 63 -18.27 -2.65 7.34
CA ILE A 63 -18.54 -1.41 6.58
C ILE A 63 -19.64 -0.67 7.33
N SER A 64 -19.47 0.67 7.53
CA SER A 64 -20.40 1.46 8.32
C SER A 64 -21.73 1.73 7.63
N ALA A 65 -21.69 2.05 6.33
CA ALA A 65 -22.86 2.43 5.55
C ALA A 65 -22.61 2.26 4.05
N GLN A 66 -23.55 2.74 3.24
CA GLN A 66 -23.45 2.69 1.78
C GLN A 66 -22.33 3.61 1.27
N GLU A 67 -21.46 3.05 0.42
CA GLU A 67 -20.39 3.77 -0.29
C GLU A 67 -20.18 3.10 -1.65
N SER A 68 -20.26 3.86 -2.73
CA SER A 68 -20.38 3.32 -4.10
C SER A 68 -19.24 2.42 -4.56
N ARG A 69 -18.02 2.61 -4.05
CA ARG A 69 -16.85 1.78 -4.42
C ARG A 69 -16.77 0.45 -3.70
N ILE A 70 -17.49 0.30 -2.57
CA ILE A 70 -17.37 -0.88 -1.70
C ILE A 70 -18.69 -1.49 -1.27
N ASN A 71 -19.80 -0.75 -1.27
CA ASN A 71 -21.10 -1.20 -0.74
C ASN A 71 -22.30 -0.41 -1.30
N GLU A 72 -22.42 -0.24 -2.60
CA GLU A 72 -23.61 0.35 -3.24
C GLU A 72 -24.73 -0.69 -3.33
N ASN A 73 -25.95 -0.25 -3.03
CA ASN A 73 -27.13 -1.13 -3.14
C ASN A 73 -27.33 -1.63 -4.58
N GLY A 74 -27.47 -2.93 -4.73
CA GLY A 74 -27.68 -3.59 -6.03
C GLY A 74 -26.40 -3.79 -6.86
N THR A 75 -25.23 -3.41 -6.35
CA THR A 75 -23.93 -3.59 -7.02
C THR A 75 -23.19 -4.82 -6.47
N SER A 76 -22.61 -5.62 -7.37
CA SER A 76 -21.79 -6.76 -7.03
C SER A 76 -20.31 -6.35 -6.92
N TYR A 77 -19.60 -6.89 -5.93
CA TYR A 77 -18.19 -6.56 -5.68
C TYR A 77 -17.32 -7.80 -5.66
N VAL A 78 -16.05 -7.61 -5.98
CA VAL A 78 -14.96 -8.51 -5.61
C VAL A 78 -14.08 -7.79 -4.59
N VAL A 79 -13.61 -8.54 -3.60
CA VAL A 79 -12.69 -8.06 -2.56
C VAL A 79 -11.54 -9.04 -2.46
N TRP A 80 -10.31 -8.53 -2.56
CA TRP A 80 -9.11 -9.26 -2.23
C TRP A 80 -8.64 -8.82 -0.85
N GLY A 81 -8.34 -9.79 0.01
CA GLY A 81 -7.85 -9.57 1.37
C GLY A 81 -6.47 -10.17 1.58
N TRP A 82 -5.59 -9.45 2.23
CA TRP A 82 -4.28 -9.91 2.68
C TRP A 82 -4.15 -9.74 4.18
N ASN A 83 -3.52 -10.71 4.81
CA ASN A 83 -3.22 -10.70 6.23
C ASN A 83 -1.71 -10.50 6.43
N THR A 84 -1.32 -9.56 7.27
CA THR A 84 0.06 -9.36 7.70
C THR A 84 0.31 -9.94 9.09
N GLN A 85 -0.74 -10.40 9.78
CA GLN A 85 -0.70 -10.81 11.20
C GLN A 85 -0.24 -9.72 12.17
N GLY A 86 -0.04 -8.49 11.67
CA GLY A 86 0.51 -7.35 12.42
C GLY A 86 -0.52 -6.30 12.81
N GLY A 87 -1.78 -6.40 12.32
CA GLY A 87 -2.78 -5.35 12.54
C GLY A 87 -2.25 -3.98 12.10
N ALA A 88 -2.39 -2.96 12.94
CA ALA A 88 -1.87 -1.62 12.65
C ALA A 88 -0.33 -1.55 12.58
N GLY A 89 0.37 -2.53 13.14
CA GLY A 89 1.83 -2.54 13.18
C GLY A 89 2.45 -1.60 14.20
N SER A 90 3.77 -1.43 14.11
CA SER A 90 4.58 -0.53 14.93
C SER A 90 5.65 0.16 14.10
N SER A 91 6.39 1.12 14.67
CA SER A 91 7.51 1.74 13.97
C SER A 91 8.59 0.73 13.60
N ASN A 92 9.26 0.94 12.48
CA ASN A 92 10.41 0.14 12.04
C ASN A 92 11.59 1.10 11.80
N GLU A 93 12.67 0.86 12.51
CA GLU A 93 13.86 1.71 12.54
C GLU A 93 15.04 1.13 11.74
N ALA A 94 14.81 0.08 10.93
CA ALA A 94 15.85 -0.55 10.13
C ALA A 94 16.36 0.34 8.98
N GLY A 95 15.55 1.31 8.53
CA GLY A 95 15.91 2.29 7.50
C GLY A 95 16.47 3.59 8.08
N THR A 96 16.96 4.47 7.21
CA THR A 96 17.37 5.84 7.58
C THR A 96 16.15 6.75 7.82
N ILE A 97 15.00 6.43 7.24
CA ILE A 97 13.69 6.97 7.62
C ILE A 97 12.99 5.92 8.47
N ASN A 98 12.70 6.25 9.73
CA ASN A 98 11.87 5.42 10.57
C ASN A 98 10.44 5.41 10.04
N SER A 99 9.86 4.23 9.85
CA SER A 99 8.44 4.16 9.51
C SER A 99 7.60 4.61 10.71
N THR A 100 6.46 5.25 10.44
CA THR A 100 5.47 5.57 11.48
C THR A 100 4.81 4.27 11.96
N THR A 101 4.43 3.41 11.01
CA THR A 101 3.90 2.07 11.26
C THR A 101 4.44 1.10 10.21
N THR A 102 4.68 -0.14 10.61
CA THR A 102 4.94 -1.27 9.72
C THR A 102 4.13 -2.46 10.21
N SER A 103 3.13 -2.84 9.44
CA SER A 103 2.37 -4.07 9.62
C SER A 103 2.99 -5.14 8.74
N VAL A 104 3.44 -6.27 9.31
CA VAL A 104 4.25 -7.25 8.57
C VAL A 104 3.89 -8.68 8.90
N GLY A 105 3.67 -9.49 7.85
CA GLY A 105 3.56 -10.94 7.88
C GLY A 105 4.73 -11.58 7.15
N GLN A 106 5.76 -12.00 7.87
CA GLN A 106 6.93 -12.64 7.26
C GLN A 106 6.57 -13.95 6.56
N THR A 107 5.71 -14.76 7.16
CA THR A 107 5.21 -16.01 6.57
C THR A 107 4.31 -15.76 5.35
N GLN A 108 3.51 -14.69 5.39
CA GLN A 108 2.60 -14.30 4.31
C GLN A 108 3.34 -13.55 3.19
N GLY A 109 4.57 -13.11 3.45
CA GLY A 109 5.39 -12.39 2.48
C GLY A 109 4.88 -11.00 2.13
N ILE A 110 4.12 -10.34 3.03
CA ILE A 110 3.59 -8.99 2.80
C ILE A 110 3.90 -8.06 3.95
N SER A 111 4.22 -6.80 3.64
CA SER A 111 4.26 -5.72 4.63
C SER A 111 3.66 -4.43 4.10
N ILE A 112 3.15 -3.62 5.04
CA ILE A 112 2.54 -2.31 4.79
C ILE A 112 3.24 -1.32 5.72
N SER A 113 3.99 -0.38 5.16
CA SER A 113 4.73 0.63 5.93
C SER A 113 4.24 2.03 5.60
N THR A 114 4.06 2.88 6.61
CA THR A 114 3.81 4.31 6.44
C THR A 114 5.03 5.11 6.86
N TYR A 115 5.37 6.17 6.13
CA TYR A 115 6.53 7.01 6.45
C TYR A 115 6.34 8.45 5.98
N THR A 116 7.19 9.34 6.50
CA THR A 116 7.28 10.74 6.05
C THR A 116 8.57 10.94 5.26
N GLY A 117 8.46 11.50 4.06
CA GLY A 117 9.58 11.72 3.17
C GLY A 117 10.49 12.88 3.60
N THR A 118 11.73 12.83 3.13
CA THR A 118 12.80 13.79 3.50
C THR A 118 13.38 14.55 2.34
N ASN A 119 13.00 14.21 1.10
CA ASN A 119 13.62 14.74 -0.14
C ASN A 119 15.13 14.47 -0.24
N SER A 120 15.63 13.47 0.46
CA SER A 120 17.04 13.04 0.40
C SER A 120 17.08 11.53 0.21
N ALA A 121 18.08 11.02 -0.50
CA ALA A 121 18.23 9.58 -0.67
C ALA A 121 18.21 8.87 0.70
N ALA A 122 17.35 7.87 0.84
CA ALA A 122 17.05 7.24 2.12
C ALA A 122 16.64 5.78 1.94
N THR A 123 16.49 5.08 3.07
CA THR A 123 15.96 3.71 3.11
C THR A 123 14.82 3.61 4.11
N ILE A 124 13.86 2.72 3.85
CA ILE A 124 12.71 2.43 4.71
C ILE A 124 12.70 0.94 5.04
N GLY A 125 12.55 0.62 6.33
CA GLY A 125 12.40 -0.75 6.80
C GLY A 125 11.05 -1.34 6.43
N HIS A 126 11.02 -2.58 5.89
CA HIS A 126 9.78 -3.29 5.55
C HIS A 126 9.51 -4.51 6.45
N GLY A 127 10.47 -4.97 7.24
CA GLY A 127 10.31 -6.03 8.25
C GLY A 127 10.14 -7.47 7.72
N LEU A 128 10.14 -7.70 6.42
CA LEU A 128 9.86 -9.03 5.82
C LEU A 128 10.91 -10.10 6.14
N GLY A 129 12.18 -9.69 6.38
CA GLY A 129 13.28 -10.65 6.52
C GLY A 129 13.70 -11.33 5.21
N ALA A 130 13.02 -11.05 4.13
CA ALA A 130 13.28 -11.53 2.77
C ALA A 130 13.28 -10.34 1.79
N VAL A 131 13.99 -10.47 0.66
CA VAL A 131 14.01 -9.41 -0.37
C VAL A 131 12.64 -9.32 -1.03
N PRO A 132 11.95 -8.17 -0.98
CA PRO A 132 10.69 -8.00 -1.67
C PRO A 132 10.89 -8.00 -3.19
N LYS A 133 10.04 -8.72 -3.89
CA LYS A 133 9.99 -8.78 -5.36
C LYS A 133 9.22 -7.61 -5.95
N ILE A 134 8.29 -7.09 -5.16
CA ILE A 134 7.46 -5.93 -5.51
C ILE A 134 7.49 -4.93 -4.36
N VAL A 135 7.73 -3.66 -4.67
CA VAL A 135 7.55 -2.53 -3.76
C VAL A 135 6.65 -1.52 -4.46
N ILE A 136 5.50 -1.20 -3.86
CA ILE A 136 4.56 -0.20 -4.37
C ILE A 136 4.52 0.95 -3.38
N VAL A 137 4.75 2.17 -3.85
CA VAL A 137 4.68 3.39 -3.03
C VAL A 137 3.60 4.33 -3.54
N LYS A 138 2.82 4.87 -2.62
CA LYS A 138 1.80 5.89 -2.88
C LYS A 138 1.89 7.02 -1.88
N ARG A 139 1.99 8.25 -2.39
CA ARG A 139 1.83 9.47 -1.58
C ARG A 139 0.39 9.57 -1.09
N THR A 140 0.20 9.83 0.21
CA THR A 140 -1.13 9.84 0.85
C THR A 140 -1.71 11.25 1.03
N ASN A 141 -0.87 12.26 1.24
CA ASN A 141 -1.30 13.65 1.49
C ASN A 141 -1.38 14.53 0.23
N GLY A 142 -1.12 13.99 -0.94
CA GLY A 142 -1.15 14.73 -2.20
C GLY A 142 -1.38 13.84 -3.41
N ALA A 143 -1.71 14.45 -4.56
CA ALA A 143 -1.82 13.73 -5.82
C ALA A 143 -0.44 13.24 -6.28
N ALA A 144 -0.33 11.97 -6.61
CA ALA A 144 0.89 11.32 -7.13
C ALA A 144 0.54 10.02 -7.85
N GLY A 145 1.41 9.52 -8.71
CA GLY A 145 1.30 8.18 -9.27
C GLY A 145 1.49 7.09 -8.22
N TRP A 146 1.13 5.87 -8.58
CA TRP A 146 1.44 4.66 -7.83
C TRP A 146 2.74 4.07 -8.38
N TYR A 147 3.85 4.39 -7.77
CA TYR A 147 5.17 3.95 -8.24
C TYR A 147 5.46 2.54 -7.75
N MET A 148 5.83 1.67 -8.68
CA MET A 148 6.15 0.27 -8.40
C MET A 148 7.55 -0.06 -8.89
N HIS A 149 8.35 -0.66 -8.01
CA HIS A 149 9.49 -1.49 -8.34
C HIS A 149 9.05 -2.94 -8.46
N HIS A 150 9.58 -3.65 -9.45
CA HIS A 150 9.41 -5.10 -9.60
C HIS A 150 10.77 -5.73 -9.93
N GLN A 151 11.08 -6.89 -9.34
CA GLN A 151 12.38 -7.56 -9.48
C GLN A 151 12.83 -7.82 -10.93
N ASN A 152 11.88 -7.94 -11.86
CA ASN A 152 12.15 -8.23 -13.28
C ASN A 152 12.14 -6.97 -14.16
N LEU A 153 12.15 -5.77 -13.58
CA LEU A 153 12.41 -4.56 -14.35
C LEU A 153 13.87 -4.55 -14.85
N THR A 154 14.14 -3.76 -15.87
CA THR A 154 15.44 -3.76 -16.57
C THR A 154 16.63 -3.52 -15.63
N SER A 155 16.48 -2.66 -14.63
CA SER A 155 17.46 -2.45 -13.56
C SER A 155 16.83 -1.70 -12.36
N ALA A 156 17.61 -1.43 -11.32
CA ALA A 156 17.17 -0.82 -10.07
C ALA A 156 16.55 0.57 -10.25
N ASN A 157 16.95 1.34 -11.26
CA ASN A 157 16.44 2.69 -11.53
C ASN A 157 15.13 2.69 -12.37
N TYR A 158 14.61 1.53 -12.75
CA TYR A 158 13.34 1.45 -13.47
C TYR A 158 12.15 1.38 -12.52
N HIS A 159 11.02 1.90 -13.00
CA HIS A 159 9.73 1.87 -12.30
C HIS A 159 8.57 1.72 -13.28
N ILE A 160 7.44 1.29 -12.75
CA ILE A 160 6.13 1.33 -13.41
C ILE A 160 5.23 2.26 -12.61
N ILE A 161 4.33 2.98 -13.29
CA ILE A 161 3.28 3.78 -12.65
C ILE A 161 1.95 3.05 -12.87
N LEU A 162 1.45 2.35 -11.84
CA LEU A 162 0.32 1.41 -11.95
C LEU A 162 -0.98 2.02 -12.44
N ASN A 163 -1.23 3.28 -12.14
CA ASN A 163 -2.45 4.00 -12.54
C ASN A 163 -2.34 4.66 -13.92
N THR A 164 -1.39 4.23 -14.75
CA THR A 164 -1.19 4.74 -16.12
C THR A 164 -0.98 3.61 -17.11
N THR A 165 -1.03 3.93 -18.39
CA THR A 165 -0.68 3.02 -19.49
C THR A 165 0.76 3.21 -19.99
N ALA A 166 1.56 4.00 -19.29
CA ALA A 166 2.94 4.28 -19.65
C ALA A 166 3.80 3.02 -19.56
N ALA A 167 4.76 2.90 -20.47
CA ALA A 167 5.82 1.89 -20.35
C ALA A 167 6.66 2.15 -19.09
N GLN A 168 7.53 1.19 -18.73
CA GLN A 168 8.48 1.40 -17.64
C GLN A 168 9.31 2.67 -17.87
N GLY A 169 9.38 3.49 -16.84
CA GLY A 169 10.22 4.69 -16.80
C GLY A 169 11.54 4.44 -16.11
N THR A 170 12.49 5.37 -16.27
CA THR A 170 13.80 5.34 -15.60
C THR A 170 14.06 6.62 -14.85
N GLY A 171 14.82 6.53 -13.76
CA GLY A 171 15.28 7.68 -12.99
C GLY A 171 15.76 7.26 -11.60
N THR A 172 16.85 7.84 -11.14
CA THR A 172 17.42 7.56 -9.82
C THR A 172 16.59 8.15 -8.68
N TYR A 173 15.74 9.13 -9.00
CA TYR A 173 14.96 9.87 -8.02
C TYR A 173 13.84 9.05 -7.34
N GLN A 174 13.38 7.91 -7.90
CA GLN A 174 12.41 7.05 -7.23
C GLN A 174 13.09 6.08 -6.26
N TRP A 175 13.98 5.21 -6.76
CA TRP A 175 14.55 4.07 -6.03
C TRP A 175 16.04 4.22 -5.71
N ASN A 176 16.63 5.42 -5.97
CA ASN A 176 18.06 5.71 -5.78
C ASN A 176 19.00 4.70 -6.47
N ASP A 177 18.57 4.17 -7.62
CA ASP A 177 19.30 3.13 -8.37
C ASP A 177 19.78 1.95 -7.47
N THR A 178 18.95 1.57 -6.51
CA THR A 178 19.32 0.59 -5.49
C THR A 178 18.20 -0.45 -5.33
N LEU A 179 18.56 -1.72 -5.51
CA LEU A 179 17.62 -2.83 -5.31
C LEU A 179 17.25 -2.97 -3.83
N PRO A 180 16.02 -3.43 -3.51
CA PRO A 180 15.66 -3.79 -2.16
C PRO A 180 16.58 -4.87 -1.58
N THR A 181 16.74 -4.84 -0.27
CA THR A 181 17.45 -5.87 0.51
C THR A 181 16.43 -6.69 1.32
N SER A 182 16.87 -7.60 2.16
CA SER A 182 16.00 -8.34 3.08
C SER A 182 15.46 -7.48 4.24
N THR A 183 15.95 -6.26 4.41
CA THR A 183 15.60 -5.39 5.54
C THR A 183 14.97 -4.07 5.12
N VAL A 184 15.42 -3.48 4.00
CA VAL A 184 15.00 -2.15 3.56
C VAL A 184 14.79 -2.09 2.05
N PHE A 185 13.95 -1.13 1.60
CA PHE A 185 13.96 -0.62 0.24
C PHE A 185 14.48 0.82 0.23
N SER A 186 15.02 1.26 -0.91
CA SER A 186 15.61 2.58 -1.09
C SER A 186 14.62 3.53 -1.78
N VAL A 187 14.72 4.81 -1.43
CA VAL A 187 14.05 5.91 -2.14
C VAL A 187 15.06 7.02 -2.44
N GLY A 188 14.88 7.68 -3.58
CA GLY A 188 15.71 8.83 -3.97
C GLY A 188 15.13 10.16 -3.49
N THR A 189 15.17 11.17 -4.36
CA THR A 189 14.70 12.54 -4.09
C THR A 189 13.36 12.86 -4.75
N GLY A 190 12.70 11.87 -5.37
CA GLY A 190 11.46 12.08 -6.09
C GLY A 190 10.28 12.37 -5.17
N SER A 191 9.53 13.44 -5.46
CA SER A 191 8.36 13.83 -4.67
C SER A 191 7.22 12.78 -4.66
N ASP A 192 7.21 11.87 -5.62
CA ASP A 192 6.20 10.81 -5.68
C ASP A 192 6.48 9.66 -4.68
N THR A 193 7.75 9.52 -4.25
CA THR A 193 8.18 8.47 -3.31
C THR A 193 8.83 9.01 -2.05
N ASN A 194 9.36 10.25 -2.03
CA ASN A 194 10.13 10.78 -0.91
C ASN A 194 10.17 12.32 -0.85
N GLY A 195 9.11 13.05 -1.23
CA GLY A 195 9.04 14.50 -1.07
C GLY A 195 9.14 14.95 0.40
N SER A 196 9.75 16.10 0.65
CA SER A 196 9.94 16.64 2.01
C SER A 196 8.60 16.84 2.73
N SER A 197 8.46 16.26 3.90
CA SER A 197 7.26 16.33 4.75
C SER A 197 5.99 15.72 4.13
N ASP A 198 6.10 15.06 2.98
CA ASP A 198 5.00 14.30 2.41
C ASP A 198 4.86 12.94 3.10
N THR A 199 3.64 12.44 3.16
CA THR A 199 3.35 11.14 3.78
C THR A 199 3.08 10.08 2.73
N TYR A 200 3.53 8.86 3.00
CA TYR A 200 3.50 7.73 2.05
C TYR A 200 3.01 6.46 2.72
N VAL A 201 2.47 5.57 1.90
CA VAL A 201 2.32 4.16 2.22
C VAL A 201 3.11 3.32 1.21
N ALA A 202 3.80 2.31 1.70
CA ALA A 202 4.51 1.32 0.91
C ALA A 202 3.92 -0.07 1.15
N TYR A 203 3.65 -0.80 0.08
CA TYR A 203 3.25 -2.21 0.09
C TYR A 203 4.41 -3.02 -0.50
N CYS A 204 4.95 -3.95 0.29
CA CYS A 204 6.04 -4.82 -0.13
C CYS A 204 5.58 -6.28 -0.15
N PHE A 205 5.96 -7.00 -1.22
CA PHE A 205 5.64 -8.42 -1.40
C PHE A 205 6.93 -9.20 -1.69
N ALA A 206 7.22 -10.27 -0.92
CA ALA A 206 8.38 -11.14 -1.04
C ALA A 206 8.10 -12.43 -1.83
#